data_a6e7c7bb3a2b83859f9ea8beefcf705c
#
_entry.id   a6e7c7bb3a2b83859f9ea8beefcf705c
#
_cell.length_a   1.000
_cell.length_b   1.000
_cell.length_c   1.000
_cell.angle_alpha   90.00
_cell.angle_beta   90.00
_cell.angle_gamma   90.00
#
_symmetry.space_group_name_H-M   'P 1'
#
loop_
_entity.id
_entity.type
_entity.pdbx_description
1 polymer ?
#
loop_
_entity_poly.entity_id
_entity_poly.type
_entity_poly.pdbx_seq_one_letter_code
_entity_poly.pdbx_strand_id
1 'polypeptide(L)'
;MQEHHIGVSRTARYFTLGNSSPGVGEVWFACHGYGQLAARFLEKLRVLDDGRRYLVAPEGLSRFYLSESPTERRVGASWMTREDRLAEIEDYVRYLDAVYADVFGSLDRAQVTVHALGFSQGAPTVSRWAAMGKAGIDRLTLWGGEFPPDLDLTVDQVARRLRDARLALVYGRSDEFITPKVVSGILDRLRQHGIPYEEIAFDGGHELNEAVLRELANP
;
A
#
# COMPACT_ATOMS: atom_id res chain seq x y z
N MET A 1 -0.27 -20.86 -30.25
CA MET A 1 -0.71 -19.52 -29.78
C MET A 1 0.52 -18.78 -29.32
N GLN A 2 0.66 -17.51 -29.61
CA GLN A 2 1.77 -16.66 -29.14
C GLN A 2 1.17 -15.50 -28.37
N GLU A 3 1.76 -15.16 -27.23
CA GLU A 3 1.39 -14.01 -26.40
C GLU A 3 2.26 -12.81 -26.75
N HIS A 4 1.65 -11.64 -26.82
CA HIS A 4 2.33 -10.38 -27.12
C HIS A 4 1.85 -9.29 -26.17
N HIS A 5 2.77 -8.49 -25.65
CA HIS A 5 2.48 -7.33 -24.83
C HIS A 5 2.69 -6.03 -25.59
N ILE A 6 1.79 -5.07 -25.38
CA ILE A 6 1.91 -3.71 -25.93
C ILE A 6 1.51 -2.70 -24.85
N GLY A 7 2.35 -1.69 -24.66
CA GLY A 7 2.03 -0.58 -23.76
C GLY A 7 0.94 0.31 -24.32
N VAL A 8 -0.07 0.63 -23.51
CA VAL A 8 -1.14 1.57 -23.86
C VAL A 8 -1.30 2.62 -22.77
N SER A 9 -1.73 3.84 -23.15
CA SER A 9 -2.06 4.87 -22.17
C SER A 9 -3.40 4.57 -21.51
N ARG A 10 -3.48 4.72 -20.19
CA ARG A 10 -4.69 4.54 -19.41
C ARG A 10 -4.85 5.69 -18.42
N THR A 11 -6.07 6.26 -18.35
CA THR A 11 -6.43 7.20 -17.30
C THR A 11 -6.67 6.43 -16.00
N ALA A 12 -5.87 6.73 -14.98
CA ALA A 12 -6.03 6.25 -13.63
C ALA A 12 -6.58 7.36 -12.73
N ARG A 13 -7.07 7.02 -11.55
CA ARG A 13 -7.55 8.00 -10.57
C ARG A 13 -7.01 7.71 -9.19
N TYR A 14 -6.87 8.75 -8.40
CA TYR A 14 -6.62 8.68 -6.98
C TYR A 14 -7.52 9.69 -6.25
N PHE A 15 -7.67 9.52 -4.95
CA PHE A 15 -8.48 10.38 -4.10
C PHE A 15 -7.61 10.95 -3.00
N THR A 16 -7.96 12.13 -2.51
CA THR A 16 -7.21 12.80 -1.46
C THR A 16 -8.12 13.28 -0.34
N LEU A 17 -7.57 13.39 0.86
CA LEU A 17 -8.22 13.94 2.03
C LEU A 17 -7.19 14.80 2.79
N GLY A 18 -7.63 15.94 3.30
CA GLY A 18 -6.75 16.96 3.86
C GLY A 18 -6.27 17.96 2.80
N ASN A 19 -5.42 18.88 3.18
CA ASN A 19 -4.92 19.94 2.32
C ASN A 19 -3.45 19.68 1.91
N SER A 20 -3.12 19.94 0.65
CA SER A 20 -1.76 19.96 0.12
C SER A 20 -1.09 21.35 0.26
N SER A 21 -1.35 22.04 1.39
CA SER A 21 -0.83 23.40 1.63
C SER A 21 0.54 23.39 2.31
N PRO A 22 1.31 24.49 2.27
CA PRO A 22 2.49 24.67 3.09
C PRO A 22 2.13 24.46 4.57
N GLY A 23 2.85 23.57 5.26
CA GLY A 23 2.57 23.18 6.64
C GLY A 23 2.12 21.74 6.83
N VAL A 24 1.84 21.01 5.74
CA VAL A 24 1.71 19.56 5.77
C VAL A 24 3.04 18.95 6.25
N GLY A 25 2.98 18.17 7.32
CA GLY A 25 4.14 17.45 7.84
C GLY A 25 4.26 16.02 7.38
N GLU A 26 3.15 15.44 6.93
CA GLU A 26 3.09 14.04 6.52
C GLU A 26 2.22 13.85 5.27
N VAL A 27 2.68 13.01 4.35
CA VAL A 27 1.89 12.52 3.21
C VAL A 27 1.74 11.00 3.33
N TRP A 28 0.50 10.54 3.32
CA TRP A 28 0.17 9.12 3.43
C TRP A 28 -0.38 8.60 2.11
N PHE A 29 0.36 7.72 1.45
CA PHE A 29 -0.12 6.96 0.31
C PHE A 29 -0.74 5.67 0.82
N ALA A 30 -2.05 5.49 0.59
CA ALA A 30 -2.82 4.39 1.15
C ALA A 30 -3.40 3.50 0.03
N CYS A 31 -2.86 2.27 -0.09
CA CYS A 31 -3.29 1.28 -1.07
C CYS A 31 -4.30 0.31 -0.45
N HIS A 32 -5.49 0.27 -1.06
CA HIS A 32 -6.63 -0.51 -0.60
C HIS A 32 -6.48 -2.02 -0.83
N GLY A 33 -7.31 -2.83 -0.17
CA GLY A 33 -7.40 -4.28 -0.37
C GLY A 33 -8.17 -4.66 -1.63
N TYR A 34 -8.08 -5.94 -2.01
CA TYR A 34 -8.83 -6.51 -3.14
C TYR A 34 -10.33 -6.21 -3.05
N GLY A 35 -10.92 -5.83 -4.16
CA GLY A 35 -12.36 -5.55 -4.26
C GLY A 35 -12.82 -4.25 -3.58
N GLN A 36 -11.90 -3.48 -2.98
CA GLN A 36 -12.23 -2.17 -2.42
C GLN A 36 -12.06 -1.08 -3.48
N LEU A 37 -12.75 0.06 -3.29
CA LEU A 37 -12.53 1.28 -4.05
C LEU A 37 -11.78 2.29 -3.17
N ALA A 38 -10.84 3.02 -3.78
CA ALA A 38 -9.97 3.95 -3.06
C ALA A 38 -10.73 5.02 -2.26
N ALA A 39 -11.81 5.59 -2.81
CA ALA A 39 -12.62 6.58 -2.09
C ALA A 39 -13.21 6.02 -0.80
N ARG A 40 -13.76 4.79 -0.84
CA ARG A 40 -14.34 4.14 0.36
C ARG A 40 -13.26 3.71 1.35
N PHE A 41 -12.10 3.34 0.85
CA PHE A 41 -10.96 2.99 1.69
C PHE A 41 -10.43 4.24 2.42
N LEU A 42 -10.31 5.36 1.72
CA LEU A 42 -9.87 6.63 2.26
C LEU A 42 -10.78 7.14 3.39
N GLU A 43 -12.10 6.92 3.30
CA GLU A 43 -13.03 7.26 4.38
C GLU A 43 -12.72 6.51 5.70
N LYS A 44 -12.21 5.30 5.63
CA LYS A 44 -11.80 4.54 6.82
C LYS A 44 -10.54 5.12 7.48
N LEU A 45 -9.77 5.91 6.74
CA LEU A 45 -8.56 6.59 7.22
C LEU A 45 -8.84 8.04 7.66
N ARG A 46 -10.10 8.48 7.68
CA ARG A 46 -10.48 9.85 8.07
C ARG A 46 -10.03 10.22 9.48
N VAL A 47 -9.84 9.24 10.35
CA VAL A 47 -9.28 9.41 11.71
C VAL A 47 -7.88 10.03 11.71
N LEU A 48 -7.15 9.94 10.60
CA LEU A 48 -5.82 10.53 10.40
C LEU A 48 -5.86 11.98 9.92
N ASP A 49 -7.04 12.50 9.52
CA ASP A 49 -7.21 13.88 9.03
C ASP A 49 -7.28 14.85 10.21
N ASP A 50 -6.13 15.38 10.59
CA ASP A 50 -5.97 16.34 11.67
C ASP A 50 -5.47 17.72 11.21
N GLY A 51 -5.49 17.97 9.91
CA GLY A 51 -5.00 19.20 9.28
C GLY A 51 -3.49 19.23 9.05
N ARG A 52 -2.72 18.26 9.55
CA ARG A 52 -1.25 18.16 9.38
C ARG A 52 -0.87 17.08 8.36
N ARG A 53 -1.82 16.25 7.98
CA ARG A 53 -1.64 15.10 7.11
C ARG A 53 -2.38 15.27 5.80
N TYR A 54 -1.72 14.91 4.72
CA TYR A 54 -2.32 14.80 3.39
C TYR A 54 -2.42 13.33 3.00
N LEU A 55 -3.63 12.82 2.93
CA LEU A 55 -3.90 11.42 2.63
C LEU A 55 -4.17 11.27 1.14
N VAL A 56 -3.52 10.34 0.50
CA VAL A 56 -3.59 10.04 -0.92
C VAL A 56 -3.93 8.57 -1.10
N ALA A 57 -5.05 8.28 -1.73
CA ALA A 57 -5.50 6.92 -1.99
C ALA A 57 -5.56 6.64 -3.50
N PRO A 58 -4.51 6.07 -4.08
CA PRO A 58 -4.56 5.56 -5.45
C PRO A 58 -5.53 4.39 -5.56
N GLU A 59 -6.20 4.26 -6.72
CA GLU A 59 -7.10 3.14 -6.98
C GLU A 59 -6.43 2.11 -7.90
N GLY A 60 -6.52 0.84 -7.53
CA GLY A 60 -6.02 -0.26 -8.36
C GLY A 60 -6.53 -0.16 -9.79
N LEU A 61 -5.66 -0.44 -10.75
CA LEU A 61 -5.93 -0.19 -12.17
C LEU A 61 -7.05 -1.06 -12.72
N SER A 62 -7.28 -2.24 -12.18
CA SER A 62 -8.28 -3.21 -12.68
C SER A 62 -9.57 -3.12 -11.88
N ARG A 63 -10.62 -2.48 -12.46
CA ARG A 63 -11.96 -2.43 -11.88
C ARG A 63 -12.82 -3.55 -12.43
N PHE A 64 -13.64 -4.15 -11.56
CA PHE A 64 -14.53 -5.25 -11.90
C PHE A 64 -15.80 -5.22 -11.06
N TYR A 65 -16.82 -5.93 -11.51
CA TYR A 65 -18.05 -6.12 -10.73
C TYR A 65 -17.82 -7.21 -9.67
N LEU A 66 -18.17 -6.93 -8.42
CA LEU A 66 -18.04 -7.84 -7.29
C LEU A 66 -19.07 -8.97 -7.29
N SER A 67 -20.15 -8.83 -8.05
CA SER A 67 -21.23 -9.81 -8.16
C SER A 67 -21.60 -9.99 -9.62
N GLU A 68 -21.90 -11.20 -10.01
CA GLU A 68 -22.45 -11.53 -11.33
C GLU A 68 -23.93 -11.14 -11.47
N SER A 69 -24.59 -10.81 -10.36
CA SER A 69 -26.00 -10.42 -10.34
C SER A 69 -26.21 -9.12 -11.12
N PRO A 70 -27.12 -9.09 -12.12
CA PRO A 70 -27.45 -7.87 -12.85
C PRO A 70 -28.02 -6.75 -11.98
N THR A 71 -28.56 -7.09 -10.81
CA THR A 71 -29.17 -6.15 -9.86
C THR A 71 -28.17 -5.60 -8.84
N GLU A 72 -27.08 -6.33 -8.56
CA GLU A 72 -26.01 -5.92 -7.65
C GLU A 72 -24.76 -5.48 -8.42
N ARG A 73 -24.79 -4.27 -8.95
CA ARG A 73 -23.66 -3.72 -9.72
C ARG A 73 -22.60 -3.04 -8.84
N ARG A 74 -22.24 -3.69 -7.75
CA ARG A 74 -21.14 -3.18 -6.90
C ARG A 74 -19.81 -3.38 -7.62
N VAL A 75 -19.01 -2.31 -7.68
CA VAL A 75 -17.69 -2.31 -8.30
C VAL A 75 -16.62 -2.35 -7.23
N GLY A 76 -15.59 -3.13 -7.47
CA GLY A 76 -14.34 -3.15 -6.74
C GLY A 76 -13.15 -2.91 -7.67
N ALA A 77 -11.98 -2.79 -7.08
CA ALA A 77 -10.72 -2.65 -7.81
C ALA A 77 -9.68 -3.66 -7.30
N SER A 78 -8.73 -4.00 -8.15
CA SER A 78 -7.61 -4.89 -7.87
C SER A 78 -6.31 -4.25 -8.35
N TRP A 79 -5.22 -4.55 -7.64
CA TRP A 79 -3.88 -4.14 -8.03
C TRP A 79 -3.27 -5.09 -9.05
N MET A 80 -3.53 -6.38 -8.87
CA MET A 80 -3.10 -7.43 -9.78
C MET A 80 -3.93 -8.70 -9.58
N THR A 81 -3.86 -9.60 -10.54
CA THR A 81 -4.33 -10.97 -10.46
C THR A 81 -3.16 -11.95 -10.58
N ARG A 82 -3.44 -13.23 -10.74
CA ARG A 82 -2.39 -14.23 -11.05
C ARG A 82 -2.02 -14.22 -12.54
N GLU A 83 -2.98 -13.80 -13.37
CA GLU A 83 -2.81 -13.73 -14.81
C GLU A 83 -1.95 -12.51 -15.16
N ASP A 84 -0.90 -12.73 -15.93
CA ASP A 84 0.07 -11.70 -16.36
C ASP A 84 0.56 -10.79 -15.22
N ARG A 85 0.76 -11.37 -14.04
CA ARG A 85 1.02 -10.63 -12.81
C ARG A 85 2.24 -9.72 -12.86
N LEU A 86 3.27 -10.07 -13.64
CA LEU A 86 4.50 -9.28 -13.71
C LEU A 86 4.27 -7.96 -14.45
N ALA A 87 3.52 -7.99 -15.55
CA ALA A 87 3.12 -6.77 -16.25
C ALA A 87 2.22 -5.88 -15.38
N GLU A 88 1.25 -6.47 -14.65
CA GLU A 88 0.42 -5.71 -13.71
C GLU A 88 1.24 -5.09 -12.57
N ILE A 89 2.28 -5.77 -12.07
CA ILE A 89 3.20 -5.22 -11.05
C ILE A 89 3.97 -4.03 -11.60
N GLU A 90 4.55 -4.12 -12.78
CA GLU A 90 5.25 -3.03 -13.42
C GLU A 90 4.34 -1.83 -13.67
N ASP A 91 3.10 -2.08 -14.10
CA ASP A 91 2.11 -1.05 -14.39
C ASP A 91 1.70 -0.30 -13.13
N TYR A 92 1.37 -1.00 -12.04
CA TYR A 92 0.98 -0.28 -10.84
C TYR A 92 2.16 0.41 -10.13
N VAL A 93 3.39 -0.11 -10.22
CA VAL A 93 4.57 0.59 -9.69
C VAL A 93 4.80 1.89 -10.46
N ARG A 94 4.74 1.87 -11.79
CA ARG A 94 4.84 3.09 -12.61
C ARG A 94 3.71 4.08 -12.31
N TYR A 95 2.49 3.57 -12.12
CA TYR A 95 1.35 4.40 -11.75
C TYR A 95 1.52 5.06 -10.38
N LEU A 96 1.95 4.32 -9.36
CA LEU A 96 2.21 4.87 -8.02
C LEU A 96 3.33 5.91 -8.04
N ASP A 97 4.38 5.70 -8.84
CA ASP A 97 5.42 6.70 -9.06
C ASP A 97 4.87 7.97 -9.72
N ALA A 98 3.93 7.83 -10.67
CA ALA A 98 3.29 9.00 -11.30
C ALA A 98 2.42 9.77 -10.31
N VAL A 99 1.65 9.08 -9.44
CA VAL A 99 0.87 9.73 -8.37
C VAL A 99 1.79 10.43 -7.37
N TYR A 100 2.90 9.79 -7.01
CA TYR A 100 3.90 10.41 -6.14
C TYR A 100 4.46 11.70 -6.76
N ALA A 101 4.85 11.66 -8.02
CA ALA A 101 5.38 12.83 -8.73
C ALA A 101 4.35 13.96 -8.83
N ASP A 102 3.08 13.64 -9.07
CA ASP A 102 1.99 14.62 -9.14
C ASP A 102 1.76 15.31 -7.78
N VAL A 103 1.72 14.54 -6.68
CA VAL A 103 1.58 15.04 -5.32
C VAL A 103 2.77 15.96 -4.95
N PHE A 104 3.99 15.55 -5.25
CA PHE A 104 5.20 16.34 -4.95
C PHE A 104 5.52 17.41 -6.02
N GLY A 105 4.70 17.57 -7.04
CA GLY A 105 4.74 18.73 -7.93
C GLY A 105 4.41 20.05 -7.23
N SER A 106 3.69 20.00 -6.10
CA SER A 106 3.28 21.16 -5.30
C SER A 106 3.79 21.16 -3.86
N LEU A 107 4.41 20.09 -3.38
CA LEU A 107 4.92 19.92 -2.03
C LEU A 107 6.45 19.76 -2.03
N ASP A 108 7.13 20.37 -1.07
CA ASP A 108 8.55 20.13 -0.87
C ASP A 108 8.78 18.80 -0.13
N ARG A 109 9.34 17.81 -0.85
CA ARG A 109 9.64 16.48 -0.30
C ARG A 109 10.54 16.53 0.94
N ALA A 110 11.44 17.50 1.02
CA ALA A 110 12.37 17.61 2.14
C ALA A 110 11.71 18.02 3.47
N GLN A 111 10.51 18.59 3.41
CA GLN A 111 9.75 19.05 4.58
C GLN A 111 8.69 18.06 5.06
N VAL A 112 8.56 16.90 4.41
CA VAL A 112 7.42 16.00 4.59
C VAL A 112 7.92 14.59 4.86
N THR A 113 7.35 13.91 5.89
CA THR A 113 7.49 12.47 6.07
C THR A 113 6.51 11.73 5.18
N VAL A 114 7.01 10.79 4.38
CA VAL A 114 6.19 9.98 3.47
C VAL A 114 5.90 8.62 4.08
N HIS A 115 4.62 8.33 4.25
CA HIS A 115 4.11 7.05 4.67
C HIS A 115 3.51 6.30 3.47
N ALA A 116 3.81 5.02 3.32
CA ALA A 116 3.09 4.11 2.44
C ALA A 116 2.39 3.05 3.29
N LEU A 117 1.06 3.06 3.29
CA LEU A 117 0.23 2.09 3.98
C LEU A 117 -0.48 1.20 2.97
N GLY A 118 -0.34 -0.11 3.10
CA GLY A 118 -1.08 -1.07 2.29
C GLY A 118 -1.94 -1.98 3.15
N PHE A 119 -3.22 -2.08 2.83
CA PHE A 119 -4.14 -3.00 3.49
C PHE A 119 -4.39 -4.23 2.62
N SER A 120 -4.27 -5.44 3.19
CA SER A 120 -4.54 -6.71 2.50
C SER A 120 -3.74 -6.81 1.18
N GLN A 121 -4.35 -6.89 0.01
CA GLN A 121 -3.66 -6.84 -1.29
C GLN A 121 -2.83 -5.56 -1.47
N GLY A 122 -3.18 -4.47 -0.81
CA GLY A 122 -2.37 -3.24 -0.79
C GLY A 122 -1.01 -3.42 -0.12
N ALA A 123 -0.85 -4.34 0.85
CA ALA A 123 0.42 -4.55 1.55
C ALA A 123 1.55 -5.03 0.61
N PRO A 124 1.39 -6.12 -0.16
CA PRO A 124 2.38 -6.48 -1.17
C PRO A 124 2.55 -5.43 -2.27
N THR A 125 1.51 -4.63 -2.55
CA THR A 125 1.57 -3.54 -3.54
C THR A 125 2.53 -2.45 -3.07
N VAL A 126 2.36 -1.90 -1.85
CA VAL A 126 3.26 -0.87 -1.32
C VAL A 126 4.66 -1.41 -1.04
N SER A 127 4.81 -2.69 -0.70
CA SER A 127 6.12 -3.34 -0.52
C SER A 127 6.92 -3.33 -1.83
N ARG A 128 6.30 -3.71 -2.95
CA ARG A 128 6.94 -3.67 -4.27
C ARG A 128 7.23 -2.25 -4.72
N TRP A 129 6.29 -1.34 -4.48
CA TRP A 129 6.51 0.07 -4.79
C TRP A 129 7.68 0.66 -3.99
N ALA A 130 7.76 0.41 -2.68
CA ALA A 130 8.89 0.83 -1.85
C ALA A 130 10.22 0.26 -2.34
N ALA A 131 10.24 -1.01 -2.73
CA ALA A 131 11.44 -1.72 -3.17
C ALA A 131 11.90 -1.35 -4.59
N MET A 132 10.96 -1.20 -5.53
CA MET A 132 11.21 -1.15 -6.97
C MET A 132 10.90 0.21 -7.60
N GLY A 133 10.00 1.01 -6.99
CA GLY A 133 9.59 2.32 -7.49
C GLY A 133 10.64 3.41 -7.30
N LYS A 134 10.31 4.64 -7.65
CA LYS A 134 11.18 5.83 -7.53
C LYS A 134 10.88 6.66 -6.29
N ALA A 135 9.74 6.41 -5.63
CA ALA A 135 9.31 7.15 -4.45
C ALA A 135 10.31 7.01 -3.28
N GLY A 136 10.56 8.10 -2.58
CA GLY A 136 11.24 8.07 -1.28
C GLY A 136 10.21 7.82 -0.19
N ILE A 137 10.21 6.63 0.41
CA ILE A 137 9.26 6.24 1.46
C ILE A 137 10.02 6.19 2.78
N ASP A 138 9.55 6.95 3.78
CA ASP A 138 10.18 7.01 5.10
C ASP A 138 9.56 5.98 6.06
N ARG A 139 8.27 5.67 5.89
CA ARG A 139 7.55 4.68 6.70
C ARG A 139 6.70 3.77 5.82
N LEU A 140 6.80 2.47 6.06
CA LEU A 140 6.09 1.44 5.29
C LEU A 140 5.24 0.60 6.25
N THR A 141 3.92 0.65 6.09
CA THR A 141 2.98 -0.12 6.91
C THR A 141 2.31 -1.20 6.07
N LEU A 142 2.52 -2.45 6.48
CA LEU A 142 1.89 -3.64 5.91
C LEU A 142 0.77 -4.09 6.84
N TRP A 143 -0.46 -3.80 6.48
CA TRP A 143 -1.62 -4.07 7.32
C TRP A 143 -2.45 -5.22 6.79
N GLY A 144 -2.55 -6.30 7.56
CA GLY A 144 -3.37 -7.46 7.22
C GLY A 144 -3.03 -8.08 5.87
N GLY A 145 -1.75 -8.04 5.45
CA GLY A 145 -1.32 -8.52 4.16
C GLY A 145 0.06 -9.16 4.19
N GLU A 146 0.33 -9.99 3.18
CA GLU A 146 1.59 -10.69 3.05
C GLU A 146 2.73 -9.76 2.59
N PHE A 147 3.94 -10.08 3.01
CA PHE A 147 5.13 -9.53 2.38
C PHE A 147 5.43 -10.32 1.10
N PRO A 148 5.58 -9.67 -0.08
CA PRO A 148 5.60 -10.36 -1.36
C PRO A 148 6.78 -11.32 -1.49
N PRO A 149 6.53 -12.61 -1.81
CA PRO A 149 7.59 -13.63 -1.89
C PRO A 149 8.53 -13.45 -3.08
N ASP A 150 8.09 -12.73 -4.09
CA ASP A 150 8.81 -12.47 -5.34
C ASP A 150 9.81 -11.29 -5.26
N LEU A 151 9.81 -10.52 -4.17
CA LEU A 151 10.87 -9.52 -3.97
C LEU A 151 12.20 -10.23 -3.67
N ASP A 152 13.18 -10.03 -4.55
CA ASP A 152 14.53 -10.56 -4.34
C ASP A 152 15.30 -9.66 -3.36
N LEU A 153 15.31 -10.07 -2.10
CA LEU A 153 16.00 -9.36 -1.02
C LEU A 153 17.54 -9.58 -1.03
N THR A 154 18.05 -10.40 -1.93
CA THR A 154 19.52 -10.54 -2.14
C THR A 154 20.05 -9.37 -2.99
N VAL A 155 19.18 -8.67 -3.72
CA VAL A 155 19.54 -7.45 -4.46
C VAL A 155 19.71 -6.31 -3.46
N ASP A 156 20.94 -5.82 -3.31
CA ASP A 156 21.29 -4.82 -2.29
C ASP A 156 20.43 -3.55 -2.34
N GLN A 157 20.11 -3.07 -3.54
CA GLN A 157 19.24 -1.89 -3.71
C GLN A 157 17.84 -2.13 -3.14
N VAL A 158 17.23 -3.30 -3.39
CA VAL A 158 15.90 -3.69 -2.89
C VAL A 158 15.92 -3.75 -1.37
N ALA A 159 16.88 -4.50 -0.81
CA ALA A 159 17.00 -4.66 0.64
C ALA A 159 17.31 -3.33 1.34
N ARG A 160 18.17 -2.47 0.75
CA ARG A 160 18.50 -1.15 1.30
C ARG A 160 17.27 -0.26 1.39
N ARG A 161 16.47 -0.14 0.34
CA ARG A 161 15.26 0.68 0.33
C ARG A 161 14.25 0.25 1.39
N LEU A 162 14.14 -1.07 1.64
CA LEU A 162 13.27 -1.61 2.69
C LEU A 162 13.86 -1.41 4.10
N ARG A 163 15.19 -1.41 4.25
CA ARG A 163 15.85 -1.07 5.52
C ARG A 163 15.72 0.40 5.88
N ASP A 164 15.78 1.28 4.87
CA ASP A 164 15.68 2.73 5.05
C ASP A 164 14.24 3.15 5.39
N ALA A 165 13.23 2.43 4.89
CA ALA A 165 11.84 2.61 5.26
C ALA A 165 11.58 1.94 6.63
N ARG A 166 11.05 2.70 7.60
CA ARG A 166 10.62 2.12 8.89
C ARG A 166 9.42 1.22 8.65
N LEU A 167 9.63 -0.10 8.66
CA LEU A 167 8.61 -1.09 8.34
C LEU A 167 7.81 -1.45 9.58
N ALA A 168 6.48 -1.36 9.52
CA ALA A 168 5.55 -1.89 10.50
C ALA A 168 4.69 -3.00 9.87
N LEU A 169 4.63 -4.15 10.52
CA LEU A 169 3.72 -5.25 10.21
C LEU A 169 2.55 -5.20 11.19
N VAL A 170 1.36 -4.92 10.69
CA VAL A 170 0.14 -4.74 11.49
C VAL A 170 -0.88 -5.80 11.14
N TYR A 171 -1.44 -6.48 12.14
CA TYR A 171 -2.45 -7.51 11.90
C TYR A 171 -3.37 -7.74 13.11
N GLY A 172 -4.59 -8.18 12.84
CA GLY A 172 -5.52 -8.64 13.86
C GLY A 172 -5.17 -10.05 14.35
N ARG A 173 -5.25 -10.29 15.67
CA ARG A 173 -4.98 -11.61 16.26
C ARG A 173 -5.94 -12.71 15.78
N SER A 174 -7.13 -12.31 15.32
CA SER A 174 -8.17 -13.20 14.76
C SER A 174 -8.30 -13.08 13.25
N ASP A 175 -7.28 -12.54 12.56
CA ASP A 175 -7.26 -12.41 11.09
C ASP A 175 -7.19 -13.82 10.46
N GLU A 176 -8.18 -14.14 9.62
CA GLU A 176 -8.28 -15.45 8.95
C GLU A 176 -7.30 -15.62 7.80
N PHE A 177 -6.80 -14.51 7.23
CA PHE A 177 -5.83 -14.52 6.13
C PHE A 177 -4.40 -14.44 6.62
N ILE A 178 -4.14 -13.62 7.66
CA ILE A 178 -2.80 -13.42 8.23
C ILE A 178 -2.64 -14.24 9.50
N THR A 179 -2.59 -15.54 9.31
CA THR A 179 -2.43 -16.51 10.40
C THR A 179 -1.06 -16.40 11.09
N PRO A 180 -0.88 -16.91 12.32
CA PRO A 180 0.43 -16.93 12.99
C PRO A 180 1.55 -17.57 12.16
N LYS A 181 1.23 -18.55 11.31
CA LYS A 181 2.18 -19.18 10.39
C LYS A 181 2.63 -18.20 9.30
N VAL A 182 1.71 -17.43 8.75
CA VAL A 182 2.01 -16.39 7.74
C VAL A 182 2.88 -15.31 8.37
N VAL A 183 2.51 -14.82 9.56
CA VAL A 183 3.29 -13.83 10.31
C VAL A 183 4.71 -14.33 10.55
N SER A 184 4.87 -15.53 11.11
CA SER A 184 6.21 -16.11 11.36
C SER A 184 7.05 -16.17 10.08
N GLY A 185 6.46 -16.60 8.96
CA GLY A 185 7.17 -16.66 7.67
C GLY A 185 7.62 -15.28 7.16
N ILE A 186 6.80 -14.24 7.35
CA ILE A 186 7.18 -12.85 7.02
C ILE A 186 8.34 -12.40 7.89
N LEU A 187 8.22 -12.56 9.22
CA LEU A 187 9.22 -12.11 10.18
C LEU A 187 10.57 -12.82 9.99
N ASP A 188 10.54 -14.13 9.75
CA ASP A 188 11.76 -14.91 9.51
C ASP A 188 12.49 -14.42 8.26
N ARG A 189 11.73 -14.11 7.19
CA ARG A 189 12.30 -13.58 5.96
C ARG A 189 12.90 -12.18 6.15
N LEU A 190 12.23 -11.29 6.88
CA LEU A 190 12.75 -9.95 7.19
C LEU A 190 14.03 -10.05 8.03
N ARG A 191 14.05 -10.90 9.07
CA ARG A 191 15.22 -11.15 9.92
C ARG A 191 16.41 -11.70 9.12
N GLN A 192 16.15 -12.69 8.26
CA GLN A 192 17.19 -13.33 7.43
C GLN A 192 17.92 -12.31 6.54
N HIS A 193 17.24 -11.26 6.11
CA HIS A 193 17.80 -10.21 5.25
C HIS A 193 18.15 -8.91 5.99
N GLY A 194 18.11 -8.93 7.33
CA GLY A 194 18.48 -7.78 8.16
C GLY A 194 17.60 -6.56 7.93
N ILE A 195 16.30 -6.76 7.62
CA ILE A 195 15.33 -5.69 7.47
C ILE A 195 14.67 -5.45 8.82
N PRO A 196 14.89 -4.29 9.46
CA PRO A 196 14.25 -3.95 10.73
C PRO A 196 12.75 -3.77 10.55
N TYR A 197 11.99 -4.19 11.54
CA TYR A 197 10.53 -4.05 11.54
C TYR A 197 9.98 -3.84 12.95
N GLU A 198 8.82 -3.23 13.01
CA GLU A 198 7.95 -3.19 14.18
C GLU A 198 6.78 -4.15 13.96
N GLU A 199 6.42 -4.93 14.98
CA GLU A 199 5.29 -5.84 14.95
C GLU A 199 4.17 -5.31 15.83
N ILE A 200 3.00 -5.06 15.25
CA ILE A 200 1.82 -4.51 15.94
C ILE A 200 0.65 -5.48 15.75
N ALA A 201 0.29 -6.20 16.81
CA ALA A 201 -0.84 -7.10 16.81
C ALA A 201 -1.98 -6.52 17.66
N PHE A 202 -3.18 -6.41 17.10
CA PHE A 202 -4.36 -5.90 17.80
C PHE A 202 -5.46 -6.97 17.95
N ASP A 203 -6.36 -6.77 18.90
CA ASP A 203 -7.53 -7.63 19.07
C ASP A 203 -8.59 -7.26 18.01
N GLY A 204 -8.72 -8.09 16.98
CA GLY A 204 -9.58 -7.89 15.82
C GLY A 204 -9.29 -8.88 14.71
N GLY A 205 -10.05 -8.79 13.63
CA GLY A 205 -9.94 -9.63 12.44
C GLY A 205 -9.22 -8.92 11.30
N HIS A 206 -9.66 -9.22 10.05
CA HIS A 206 -9.13 -8.63 8.82
C HIS A 206 -9.73 -7.24 8.56
N GLU A 207 -9.34 -6.26 9.36
CA GLU A 207 -9.91 -4.91 9.35
C GLU A 207 -8.88 -3.84 9.72
N LEU A 208 -9.20 -2.58 9.45
CA LEU A 208 -8.46 -1.45 10.01
C LEU A 208 -8.98 -1.16 11.43
N ASN A 209 -8.06 -0.95 12.36
CA ASN A 209 -8.35 -0.57 13.74
C ASN A 209 -8.00 0.91 13.96
N GLU A 210 -8.97 1.71 14.39
CA GLU A 210 -8.80 3.16 14.53
C GLU A 210 -7.75 3.52 15.59
N ALA A 211 -7.69 2.79 16.71
CA ALA A 211 -6.71 3.07 17.76
C ALA A 211 -5.28 2.83 17.26
N VAL A 212 -5.06 1.74 16.53
CA VAL A 212 -3.76 1.42 15.91
C VAL A 212 -3.39 2.43 14.83
N LEU A 213 -4.37 2.91 14.03
CA LEU A 213 -4.11 3.98 13.06
C LEU A 213 -3.62 5.26 13.75
N ARG A 214 -4.22 5.63 14.88
CA ARG A 214 -3.78 6.80 15.69
C ARG A 214 -2.39 6.60 16.29
N GLU A 215 -2.07 5.39 16.75
CA GLU A 215 -0.75 5.03 17.28
C GLU A 215 0.33 5.16 16.19
N LEU A 216 0.11 4.58 15.02
CA LEU A 216 1.02 4.70 13.87
C LEU A 216 1.26 6.15 13.42
N ALA A 217 0.26 6.99 13.60
CA ALA A 217 0.33 8.39 13.21
C ALA A 217 1.01 9.29 14.27
N ASN A 218 1.17 8.81 15.51
CA ASN A 218 1.78 9.56 16.61
C ASN A 218 2.76 8.66 17.40
N PRO A 219 3.81 8.13 16.74
CA PRO A 219 4.78 7.20 17.33
C PRO A 219 5.65 7.86 18.39
#